data_11b09471423072962a2c006f209c786f
#
_entry.id   11b09471423072962a2c006f209c786f
#
_cell.length_a   1.000
_cell.length_b   1.000
_cell.length_c   1.000
_cell.angle_alpha   90.00
_cell.angle_beta   90.00
_cell.angle_gamma   90.00
#
_symmetry.space_group_name_H-M   'P 1'
#
loop_
_entity.id
_entity.type
_entity.pdbx_description
1 polymer ?
#
loop_
_entity_poly.entity_id
_entity_poly.type
_entity_poly.pdbx_seq_one_letter_code
_entity_poly.pdbx_strand_id
1 'polypeptide(L)'
;MALVIDKIVEDSLNCKQERPASLESLVFSIDGYQVYGTALIPGGEKEQVYPCVILCHGFPGFASTFDIAQNLRRTGLVVISFSYRGNWGSQGNYTFSGAIDDAVRVAEWAHDEKNAVRYHIDRNNIFFVGHSMGGFVSINATRRLPWVRGTAVMSPYDLPYWPQHGLAAPMRELIDSSLYVLHVESPEALYEDVEHCCRQKYGIWQAFEDIKDRNLYFIGASEDDVAPAKTMIEPLWTQLENHETAAIQNYDTLPTEHAYDNVRLTTSRMIAQWIDKVLEHK
;
A
#
# COMPACT_ATOMS: atom_id res chain seq x y z
N MET A 1 -14.47 -10.48 12.36
CA MET A 1 -13.51 -11.19 13.25
C MET A 1 -12.55 -10.12 13.76
N ALA A 2 -12.35 -10.02 15.09
CA ALA A 2 -11.38 -9.09 15.67
C ALA A 2 -9.95 -9.56 15.39
N LEU A 3 -9.04 -8.62 15.13
CA LEU A 3 -7.62 -8.90 14.96
C LEU A 3 -6.95 -9.18 16.31
N VAL A 4 -5.91 -9.99 16.30
CA VAL A 4 -5.14 -10.33 17.53
C VAL A 4 -3.84 -9.51 17.54
N ILE A 5 -3.95 -8.23 17.91
CA ILE A 5 -2.88 -7.22 17.79
C ILE A 5 -1.58 -7.63 18.50
N ASP A 6 -1.67 -8.23 19.69
CA ASP A 6 -0.49 -8.62 20.48
C ASP A 6 0.37 -9.67 19.79
N LYS A 7 -0.18 -10.39 18.81
CA LYS A 7 0.59 -11.35 18.00
C LYS A 7 1.68 -10.72 17.14
N ILE A 8 1.69 -9.41 16.99
CA ILE A 8 2.80 -8.70 16.31
C ILE A 8 4.14 -8.99 16.99
N VAL A 9 4.16 -9.05 18.32
CA VAL A 9 5.40 -9.22 19.12
C VAL A 9 5.51 -10.60 19.79
N GLU A 10 4.49 -11.46 19.63
CA GLU A 10 4.46 -12.78 20.26
C GLU A 10 4.55 -13.89 19.24
N ASP A 11 5.46 -14.86 19.48
CA ASP A 11 5.49 -16.09 18.69
C ASP A 11 4.42 -17.06 19.15
N SER A 12 3.75 -17.72 18.21
CA SER A 12 2.86 -18.82 18.50
C SER A 12 3.60 -20.15 18.36
N LEU A 13 3.95 -20.74 19.48
CA LEU A 13 4.60 -22.08 19.50
C LEU A 13 3.57 -23.21 19.37
N ASN A 14 2.28 -22.89 19.35
CA ASN A 14 1.22 -23.88 19.19
C ASN A 14 0.88 -24.06 17.70
N CYS A 15 1.38 -25.12 17.10
CA CYS A 15 1.15 -25.49 15.70
C CYS A 15 -0.09 -26.40 15.50
N LYS A 16 -0.96 -26.54 16.50
CA LYS A 16 -2.18 -27.39 16.42
C LYS A 16 -3.34 -26.66 15.74
N GLN A 17 -3.09 -26.05 14.61
CA GLN A 17 -4.14 -25.46 13.74
C GLN A 17 -4.48 -26.47 12.65
N GLU A 18 -5.74 -26.53 12.21
CA GLU A 18 -6.15 -27.38 11.09
C GLU A 18 -5.41 -27.01 9.81
N ARG A 19 -5.17 -25.72 9.62
CA ARG A 19 -4.38 -25.18 8.52
C ARG A 19 -3.24 -24.33 9.09
N PRO A 20 -1.97 -24.68 8.80
CA PRO A 20 -0.82 -23.87 9.23
C PRO A 20 -0.79 -22.52 8.49
N ALA A 21 -0.10 -21.54 9.08
CA ALA A 21 0.24 -20.32 8.36
C ALA A 21 1.14 -20.64 7.18
N SER A 22 0.95 -19.95 6.05
CA SER A 22 1.72 -20.20 4.83
C SER A 22 2.20 -18.91 4.16
N LEU A 23 3.24 -19.07 3.36
CA LEU A 23 3.73 -18.09 2.39
C LEU A 23 3.64 -18.76 1.02
N GLU A 24 2.84 -18.20 0.13
CA GLU A 24 2.62 -18.72 -1.21
C GLU A 24 3.11 -17.74 -2.27
N SER A 25 3.78 -18.25 -3.29
CA SER A 25 4.16 -17.45 -4.46
C SER A 25 2.94 -17.16 -5.32
N LEU A 26 2.83 -15.92 -5.80
CA LEU A 26 1.77 -15.46 -6.70
C LEU A 26 2.36 -15.04 -8.04
N VAL A 27 1.63 -15.33 -9.11
CA VAL A 27 1.90 -14.84 -10.44
C VAL A 27 0.61 -14.26 -10.98
N PHE A 28 0.58 -12.94 -11.15
CA PHE A 28 -0.55 -12.24 -11.77
C PHE A 28 -0.29 -12.10 -13.25
N SER A 29 -1.33 -12.25 -14.08
CA SER A 29 -1.28 -11.90 -15.50
C SER A 29 -1.93 -10.53 -15.68
N ILE A 30 -1.11 -9.51 -15.94
CA ILE A 30 -1.55 -8.13 -16.14
C ILE A 30 -1.13 -7.68 -17.53
N ASP A 31 -2.09 -7.39 -18.40
CA ASP A 31 -1.88 -6.95 -19.79
C ASP A 31 -0.91 -7.86 -20.56
N GLY A 32 -0.93 -9.17 -20.30
CA GLY A 32 -0.06 -10.17 -20.94
C GLY A 32 1.31 -10.34 -20.29
N TYR A 33 1.66 -9.54 -19.28
CA TYR A 33 2.89 -9.66 -18.51
C TYR A 33 2.70 -10.44 -17.21
N GLN A 34 3.74 -11.15 -16.78
CA GLN A 34 3.77 -11.81 -15.48
C GLN A 34 4.27 -10.84 -14.42
N VAL A 35 3.46 -10.59 -13.41
CA VAL A 35 3.76 -9.79 -12.23
C VAL A 35 3.86 -10.71 -11.03
N TYR A 36 4.95 -10.63 -10.28
CA TYR A 36 5.25 -11.56 -9.20
C TYR A 36 4.91 -10.98 -7.84
N GLY A 37 4.41 -11.83 -6.96
CA GLY A 37 4.07 -11.47 -5.60
C GLY A 37 4.06 -12.67 -4.67
N THR A 38 3.61 -12.41 -3.44
CA THR A 38 3.45 -13.41 -2.39
C THR A 38 2.15 -13.17 -1.63
N ALA A 39 1.50 -14.26 -1.21
CA ALA A 39 0.43 -14.22 -0.22
C ALA A 39 0.95 -14.77 1.10
N LEU A 40 0.87 -13.98 2.15
CA LEU A 40 1.12 -14.39 3.53
C LEU A 40 -0.24 -14.69 4.17
N ILE A 41 -0.49 -15.95 4.48
CA ILE A 41 -1.81 -16.43 4.93
C ILE A 41 -1.72 -16.82 6.42
N PRO A 42 -2.61 -16.31 7.29
CA PRO A 42 -2.67 -16.75 8.68
C PRO A 42 -3.03 -18.23 8.79
N GLY A 43 -2.54 -18.91 9.82
CA GLY A 43 -3.04 -20.22 10.19
C GLY A 43 -4.41 -20.12 10.88
N GLY A 44 -5.21 -21.18 10.79
CA GLY A 44 -6.53 -21.21 11.39
C GLY A 44 -7.35 -22.47 11.10
N GLU A 45 -8.65 -22.38 11.18
CA GLU A 45 -9.57 -23.43 10.76
C GLU A 45 -9.62 -23.56 9.24
N LYS A 46 -10.05 -24.72 8.75
CA LYS A 46 -10.00 -25.06 7.32
C LYS A 46 -10.69 -24.05 6.43
N GLU A 47 -11.90 -23.63 6.79
CA GLU A 47 -12.75 -22.73 6.00
C GLU A 47 -12.71 -21.26 6.50
N GLN A 48 -11.82 -20.95 7.44
CA GLN A 48 -11.71 -19.61 7.99
C GLN A 48 -11.18 -18.64 6.93
N VAL A 49 -11.86 -17.51 6.76
CA VAL A 49 -11.45 -16.40 5.90
C VAL A 49 -10.99 -15.20 6.73
N TYR A 50 -10.14 -14.35 6.15
CA TYR A 50 -9.48 -13.24 6.82
C TYR A 50 -9.59 -11.97 5.99
N PRO A 51 -9.69 -10.79 6.61
CA PRO A 51 -9.50 -9.53 5.90
C PRO A 51 -8.15 -9.53 5.18
N CYS A 52 -8.06 -8.83 4.06
CA CYS A 52 -6.88 -8.84 3.20
C CYS A 52 -6.25 -7.45 3.11
N VAL A 53 -4.93 -7.38 3.15
CA VAL A 53 -4.13 -6.19 2.88
C VAL A 53 -3.38 -6.38 1.56
N ILE A 54 -3.54 -5.43 0.63
CA ILE A 54 -2.68 -5.28 -0.54
C ILE A 54 -1.58 -4.29 -0.15
N LEU A 55 -0.34 -4.78 -0.08
CA LEU A 55 0.81 -4.00 0.36
C LEU A 55 1.56 -3.43 -0.84
N CYS A 56 1.56 -2.10 -0.98
CA CYS A 56 2.21 -1.36 -2.05
C CYS A 56 3.56 -0.80 -1.57
N HIS A 57 4.66 -1.26 -2.18
CA HIS A 57 6.01 -0.83 -1.81
C HIS A 57 6.37 0.53 -2.42
N GLY A 58 7.39 1.20 -1.84
CA GLY A 58 7.95 2.46 -2.31
C GLY A 58 8.81 2.32 -3.56
N PHE A 59 9.40 3.43 -4.00
CA PHE A 59 10.29 3.50 -5.15
C PHE A 59 11.76 3.50 -4.70
N PRO A 60 12.65 2.77 -5.37
CA PRO A 60 12.41 1.76 -6.39
C PRO A 60 12.14 0.35 -5.82
N GLY A 61 11.84 0.23 -4.53
CA GLY A 61 11.48 -1.02 -3.87
C GLY A 61 12.59 -1.68 -3.05
N PHE A 62 13.68 -0.98 -2.72
CA PHE A 62 14.75 -1.49 -1.84
C PHE A 62 14.29 -1.72 -0.41
N ALA A 63 13.55 -0.75 0.12
CA ALA A 63 12.97 -0.87 1.46
C ALA A 63 11.78 -1.83 1.38
N SER A 64 12.09 -3.12 1.52
CA SER A 64 11.05 -4.14 1.62
C SER A 64 10.19 -3.87 2.86
N THR A 65 8.89 -3.86 2.67
CA THR A 65 7.91 -3.83 3.76
C THR A 65 7.49 -5.23 4.19
N PHE A 66 8.32 -6.24 3.90
CA PHE A 66 8.00 -7.65 4.17
C PHE A 66 7.92 -7.97 5.67
N ASP A 67 8.67 -7.26 6.51
CA ASP A 67 8.56 -7.31 7.96
C ASP A 67 7.17 -6.83 8.42
N ILE A 68 6.67 -5.71 7.88
CA ILE A 68 5.31 -5.21 8.12
C ILE A 68 4.28 -6.25 7.64
N ALA A 69 4.50 -6.84 6.45
CA ALA A 69 3.62 -7.90 5.94
C ALA A 69 3.52 -9.08 6.91
N GLN A 70 4.65 -9.55 7.45
CA GLN A 70 4.67 -10.63 8.44
C GLN A 70 3.99 -10.23 9.75
N ASN A 71 4.20 -9.01 10.23
CA ASN A 71 3.57 -8.50 11.44
C ASN A 71 2.04 -8.46 11.28
N LEU A 72 1.55 -7.92 10.17
CA LEU A 72 0.12 -7.84 9.88
C LEU A 72 -0.50 -9.25 9.71
N ARG A 73 0.17 -10.18 9.02
CA ARG A 73 -0.30 -11.58 8.92
C ARG A 73 -0.48 -12.22 10.30
N ARG A 74 0.42 -11.97 11.26
CA ARG A 74 0.35 -12.51 12.63
C ARG A 74 -0.90 -12.07 13.38
N THR A 75 -1.47 -10.90 13.04
CA THR A 75 -2.71 -10.40 13.65
C THR A 75 -3.98 -11.05 13.11
N GLY A 76 -3.89 -11.82 12.03
CA GLY A 76 -5.04 -12.45 11.37
C GLY A 76 -5.44 -11.77 10.06
N LEU A 77 -4.51 -11.16 9.35
CA LEU A 77 -4.71 -10.58 8.02
C LEU A 77 -4.04 -11.46 6.96
N VAL A 78 -4.71 -11.73 5.85
CA VAL A 78 -4.01 -12.13 4.62
C VAL A 78 -3.27 -10.91 4.10
N VAL A 79 -2.00 -11.04 3.74
CA VAL A 79 -1.23 -9.94 3.17
C VAL A 79 -0.69 -10.34 1.80
N ILE A 80 -1.05 -9.58 0.78
CA ILE A 80 -0.51 -9.73 -0.58
C ILE A 80 0.53 -8.64 -0.79
N SER A 81 1.78 -9.04 -1.03
CA SER A 81 2.87 -8.17 -1.45
C SER A 81 3.25 -8.52 -2.88
N PHE A 82 3.52 -7.54 -3.72
CA PHE A 82 3.85 -7.75 -5.13
C PHE A 82 4.84 -6.70 -5.62
N SER A 83 5.53 -7.02 -6.72
CA SER A 83 6.42 -6.08 -7.42
C SER A 83 5.74 -5.60 -8.69
N TYR A 84 5.68 -4.29 -8.91
CA TYR A 84 5.05 -3.70 -10.10
C TYR A 84 5.70 -4.19 -11.40
N ARG A 85 5.01 -4.06 -12.55
CA ARG A 85 5.59 -4.34 -13.87
C ARG A 85 6.94 -3.63 -14.04
N GLY A 86 7.91 -4.33 -14.63
CA GLY A 86 9.27 -3.81 -14.84
C GLY A 86 10.10 -3.63 -13.57
N ASN A 87 9.66 -4.16 -12.43
CA ASN A 87 10.34 -4.04 -11.14
C ASN A 87 10.60 -5.43 -10.55
N TRP A 88 11.78 -5.65 -9.95
CA TRP A 88 12.15 -6.85 -9.16
C TRP A 88 11.77 -8.20 -9.80
N GLY A 89 11.97 -8.34 -11.10
CA GLY A 89 11.74 -9.57 -11.86
C GLY A 89 10.34 -9.67 -12.49
N SER A 90 9.40 -8.80 -12.14
CA SER A 90 8.14 -8.69 -12.87
C SER A 90 8.37 -8.21 -14.30
N GLN A 91 7.66 -8.79 -15.26
CA GLN A 91 7.78 -8.48 -16.67
C GLN A 91 7.18 -7.11 -17.02
N GLY A 92 7.42 -6.65 -18.25
CA GLY A 92 6.90 -5.38 -18.77
C GLY A 92 7.81 -4.20 -18.47
N ASN A 93 7.35 -2.99 -18.75
CA ASN A 93 8.04 -1.75 -18.45
C ASN A 93 7.44 -1.10 -17.20
N TYR A 94 8.31 -0.59 -16.35
CA TYR A 94 7.90 0.15 -15.16
C TYR A 94 7.45 1.56 -15.55
N THR A 95 6.30 1.97 -15.03
CA THR A 95 5.82 3.36 -15.03
C THR A 95 5.06 3.63 -13.72
N PHE A 96 5.00 4.87 -13.27
CA PHE A 96 4.28 5.24 -12.06
C PHE A 96 2.76 5.11 -12.22
N SER A 97 2.23 5.48 -13.39
CA SER A 97 0.82 5.27 -13.72
C SER A 97 0.50 3.77 -13.84
N GLY A 98 1.42 2.98 -14.42
CA GLY A 98 1.32 1.52 -14.50
C GLY A 98 1.32 0.85 -13.13
N ALA A 99 2.07 1.39 -12.16
CA ALA A 99 2.05 0.86 -10.78
C ALA A 99 0.66 1.02 -10.13
N ILE A 100 -0.07 2.11 -10.44
CA ILE A 100 -1.47 2.27 -10.01
C ILE A 100 -2.36 1.20 -10.66
N ASP A 101 -2.21 0.97 -11.96
CA ASP A 101 -2.97 -0.05 -12.68
C ASP A 101 -2.69 -1.46 -12.13
N ASP A 102 -1.43 -1.76 -11.82
CA ASP A 102 -1.03 -3.04 -11.22
C ASP A 102 -1.69 -3.25 -9.85
N ALA A 103 -1.69 -2.23 -8.99
CA ALA A 103 -2.35 -2.31 -7.69
C ALA A 103 -3.87 -2.53 -7.82
N VAL A 104 -4.52 -1.87 -8.78
CA VAL A 104 -5.94 -2.10 -9.10
C VAL A 104 -6.17 -3.55 -9.52
N ARG A 105 -5.36 -4.08 -10.45
CA ARG A 105 -5.49 -5.46 -10.95
C ARG A 105 -5.23 -6.50 -9.87
N VAL A 106 -4.24 -6.27 -8.99
CA VAL A 106 -3.97 -7.16 -7.85
C VAL A 106 -5.13 -7.15 -6.86
N ALA A 107 -5.74 -5.99 -6.60
CA ALA A 107 -6.91 -5.90 -5.74
C ALA A 107 -8.15 -6.59 -6.37
N GLU A 108 -8.41 -6.40 -7.67
CA GLU A 108 -9.45 -7.10 -8.41
C GLU A 108 -9.25 -8.63 -8.36
N TRP A 109 -7.99 -9.09 -8.52
CA TRP A 109 -7.64 -10.49 -8.39
C TRP A 109 -7.93 -11.04 -6.98
N ALA A 110 -7.61 -10.29 -5.93
CA ALA A 110 -7.92 -10.67 -4.54
C ALA A 110 -9.43 -10.67 -4.27
N HIS A 111 -10.18 -9.78 -4.93
CA HIS A 111 -11.64 -9.68 -4.81
C HIS A 111 -12.38 -10.74 -5.65
N ASP A 112 -11.72 -11.41 -6.60
CA ASP A 112 -12.31 -12.52 -7.37
C ASP A 112 -12.67 -13.68 -6.44
N GLU A 113 -13.86 -14.25 -6.63
CA GLU A 113 -14.40 -15.29 -5.74
C GLU A 113 -13.52 -16.54 -5.67
N LYS A 114 -12.96 -16.99 -6.81
CA LYS A 114 -12.14 -18.20 -6.86
C LYS A 114 -10.82 -17.99 -6.11
N ASN A 115 -10.21 -16.82 -6.29
CA ASN A 115 -8.98 -16.46 -5.61
C ASN A 115 -9.23 -16.23 -4.11
N ALA A 116 -10.31 -15.54 -3.75
CA ALA A 116 -10.69 -15.32 -2.37
C ALA A 116 -10.87 -16.63 -1.60
N VAL A 117 -11.59 -17.60 -2.16
CA VAL A 117 -11.75 -18.95 -1.58
C VAL A 117 -10.38 -19.63 -1.45
N ARG A 118 -9.57 -19.64 -2.52
CA ARG A 118 -8.27 -20.32 -2.54
C ARG A 118 -7.29 -19.79 -1.49
N TYR A 119 -7.28 -18.47 -1.30
CA TYR A 119 -6.32 -17.79 -0.43
C TYR A 119 -6.92 -17.33 0.91
N HIS A 120 -8.13 -17.81 1.23
CA HIS A 120 -8.83 -17.52 2.49
C HIS A 120 -9.09 -16.03 2.73
N ILE A 121 -9.41 -15.29 1.68
CA ILE A 121 -9.65 -13.85 1.72
C ILE A 121 -11.13 -13.55 1.98
N ASP A 122 -11.41 -12.69 2.95
CA ASP A 122 -12.70 -12.02 3.06
C ASP A 122 -12.76 -10.87 2.05
N ARG A 123 -13.38 -11.11 0.91
CA ARG A 123 -13.46 -10.17 -0.21
C ARG A 123 -14.21 -8.87 0.11
N ASN A 124 -14.99 -8.82 1.17
CA ASN A 124 -15.68 -7.61 1.61
C ASN A 124 -14.78 -6.71 2.48
N ASN A 125 -13.63 -7.21 2.91
CA ASN A 125 -12.71 -6.53 3.81
C ASN A 125 -11.30 -6.52 3.23
N ILE A 126 -11.13 -5.85 2.07
CA ILE A 126 -9.84 -5.65 1.41
C ILE A 126 -9.37 -4.21 1.66
N PHE A 127 -8.13 -4.07 2.09
CA PHE A 127 -7.46 -2.81 2.42
C PHE A 127 -6.22 -2.61 1.56
N PHE A 128 -5.86 -1.36 1.31
CA PHE A 128 -4.52 -1.02 0.87
C PHE A 128 -3.66 -0.55 2.04
N VAL A 129 -2.38 -0.94 2.01
CA VAL A 129 -1.33 -0.35 2.84
C VAL A 129 -0.18 0.05 1.94
N GLY A 130 0.24 1.32 1.97
CA GLY A 130 1.28 1.83 1.08
C GLY A 130 2.35 2.62 1.79
N HIS A 131 3.62 2.45 1.39
CA HIS A 131 4.74 3.23 1.89
C HIS A 131 5.35 4.07 0.78
N SER A 132 5.67 5.33 1.05
CA SER A 132 6.33 6.23 0.08
C SER A 132 5.52 6.31 -1.23
N MET A 133 6.13 6.08 -2.38
CA MET A 133 5.43 5.97 -3.68
C MET A 133 4.29 4.94 -3.64
N GLY A 134 4.40 3.87 -2.84
CA GLY A 134 3.28 2.94 -2.62
C GLY A 134 2.06 3.59 -1.95
N GLY A 135 2.26 4.67 -1.19
CA GLY A 135 1.17 5.50 -0.68
C GLY A 135 0.44 6.25 -1.79
N PHE A 136 1.18 6.84 -2.74
CA PHE A 136 0.63 7.44 -3.95
C PHE A 136 -0.17 6.40 -4.77
N VAL A 137 0.38 5.22 -4.97
CA VAL A 137 -0.28 4.11 -5.66
C VAL A 137 -1.57 3.70 -4.94
N SER A 138 -1.51 3.50 -3.62
CA SER A 138 -2.64 3.04 -2.81
C SER A 138 -3.81 4.04 -2.81
N ILE A 139 -3.53 5.32 -2.67
CA ILE A 139 -4.55 6.39 -2.74
C ILE A 139 -5.22 6.39 -4.12
N ASN A 140 -4.45 6.36 -5.20
CA ASN A 140 -5.00 6.38 -6.56
C ASN A 140 -5.74 5.08 -6.94
N ALA A 141 -5.30 3.92 -6.44
CA ALA A 141 -6.05 2.67 -6.59
C ALA A 141 -7.38 2.73 -5.82
N THR A 142 -7.40 3.31 -4.62
CA THR A 142 -8.61 3.50 -3.81
C THR A 142 -9.65 4.38 -4.51
N ARG A 143 -9.24 5.42 -5.22
CA ARG A 143 -10.13 6.28 -6.03
C ARG A 143 -10.91 5.49 -7.08
N ARG A 144 -10.31 4.41 -7.61
CA ARG A 144 -10.88 3.59 -8.69
C ARG A 144 -11.72 2.41 -8.19
N LEU A 145 -11.54 2.00 -6.92
CA LEU A 145 -12.13 0.80 -6.34
C LEU A 145 -13.06 1.14 -5.17
N PRO A 146 -14.34 1.45 -5.42
CA PRO A 146 -15.27 1.88 -4.37
C PRO A 146 -15.54 0.82 -3.29
N TRP A 147 -15.29 -0.44 -3.57
CA TRP A 147 -15.48 -1.56 -2.65
C TRP A 147 -14.27 -1.80 -1.71
N VAL A 148 -13.12 -1.17 -1.93
CA VAL A 148 -11.99 -1.24 -0.99
C VAL A 148 -12.42 -0.66 0.35
N ARG A 149 -12.18 -1.39 1.43
CA ARG A 149 -12.71 -1.08 2.76
C ARG A 149 -12.00 0.11 3.42
N GLY A 150 -10.72 0.31 3.13
CA GLY A 150 -9.93 1.43 3.64
C GLY A 150 -8.49 1.39 3.16
N THR A 151 -7.76 2.48 3.41
CA THR A 151 -6.38 2.67 2.95
C THR A 151 -5.53 3.33 4.02
N ALA A 152 -4.42 2.67 4.42
CA ALA A 152 -3.41 3.23 5.29
C ALA A 152 -2.14 3.54 4.51
N VAL A 153 -1.53 4.70 4.73
CA VAL A 153 -0.31 5.12 4.05
C VAL A 153 0.74 5.63 5.03
N MET A 154 1.98 5.24 4.81
CA MET A 154 3.16 5.65 5.58
C MET A 154 4.02 6.54 4.72
N SER A 155 4.31 7.78 5.15
CA SER A 155 5.11 8.75 4.41
C SER A 155 4.82 8.73 2.90
N PRO A 156 3.56 8.92 2.47
CA PRO A 156 3.21 8.82 1.06
C PRO A 156 3.97 9.85 0.24
N TYR A 157 4.56 9.43 -0.88
CA TYR A 157 5.34 10.30 -1.76
C TYR A 157 4.50 10.74 -2.95
N ASP A 158 4.06 12.00 -2.96
CA ASP A 158 3.23 12.57 -4.03
C ASP A 158 4.09 12.96 -5.24
N LEU A 159 4.24 12.05 -6.20
CA LEU A 159 5.05 12.24 -7.39
C LEU A 159 4.69 13.50 -8.21
N PRO A 160 3.41 13.82 -8.48
CA PRO A 160 3.03 15.04 -9.19
C PRO A 160 3.38 16.35 -8.48
N TYR A 161 3.62 16.32 -7.18
CA TYR A 161 3.97 17.52 -6.41
C TYR A 161 5.19 18.23 -6.98
N TRP A 162 6.25 17.50 -7.31
CA TRP A 162 7.53 18.06 -7.70
C TRP A 162 7.49 18.88 -9.00
N PRO A 163 7.01 18.36 -10.15
CA PRO A 163 6.93 19.16 -11.36
C PRO A 163 5.92 20.31 -11.24
N GLN A 164 4.82 20.11 -10.51
CA GLN A 164 3.80 21.15 -10.29
C GLN A 164 4.32 22.34 -9.46
N HIS A 165 5.38 22.14 -8.68
CA HIS A 165 6.04 23.19 -7.89
C HIS A 165 7.40 23.61 -8.46
N GLY A 166 7.71 23.27 -9.71
CA GLY A 166 8.95 23.64 -10.40
C GLY A 166 10.19 22.90 -9.91
N LEU A 167 10.02 21.77 -9.23
CA LEU A 167 11.11 20.98 -8.63
C LEU A 167 11.35 19.67 -9.41
N ALA A 168 11.37 19.75 -10.75
CA ALA A 168 11.58 18.55 -11.57
C ALA A 168 13.00 17.95 -11.48
N ALA A 169 14.03 18.75 -11.18
CA ALA A 169 15.40 18.28 -11.16
C ALA A 169 15.66 17.22 -10.06
N PRO A 170 15.30 17.42 -8.78
CA PRO A 170 15.45 16.38 -7.75
C PRO A 170 14.70 15.08 -8.06
N MET A 171 13.53 15.18 -8.66
CA MET A 171 12.76 14.00 -9.10
C MET A 171 13.52 13.23 -10.19
N ARG A 172 14.09 13.91 -11.18
CA ARG A 172 14.89 13.27 -12.23
C ARG A 172 16.12 12.57 -11.67
N GLU A 173 16.83 13.21 -10.73
CA GLU A 173 17.99 12.61 -10.06
C GLU A 173 17.60 11.33 -9.30
N LEU A 174 16.46 11.33 -8.58
CA LEU A 174 15.93 10.14 -7.91
C LEU A 174 15.63 9.01 -8.91
N ILE A 175 14.99 9.32 -10.03
CA ILE A 175 14.67 8.35 -11.07
C ILE A 175 15.96 7.79 -11.68
N ASP A 176 16.89 8.64 -12.11
CA ASP A 176 18.14 8.24 -12.74
C ASP A 176 18.99 7.33 -11.85
N SER A 177 19.06 7.64 -10.56
CA SER A 177 19.77 6.83 -9.57
C SER A 177 19.17 5.43 -9.36
N SER A 178 17.96 5.19 -9.83
CA SER A 178 17.18 3.97 -9.61
C SER A 178 17.01 3.10 -10.85
N LEU A 179 17.42 3.57 -12.03
CA LEU A 179 17.21 2.86 -13.31
C LEU A 179 17.83 1.47 -13.36
N TYR A 180 18.91 1.22 -12.62
CA TYR A 180 19.62 -0.07 -12.66
C TYR A 180 18.83 -1.25 -12.09
N VAL A 181 17.72 -1.01 -11.41
CA VAL A 181 16.81 -2.06 -10.86
C VAL A 181 15.45 -2.07 -11.54
N LEU A 182 15.24 -1.18 -12.50
CA LEU A 182 13.98 -1.03 -13.21
C LEU A 182 14.16 -1.41 -14.69
N HIS A 183 13.19 -2.11 -15.24
CA HIS A 183 13.05 -2.27 -16.67
C HIS A 183 12.09 -1.19 -17.17
N VAL A 184 12.62 -0.20 -17.85
CA VAL A 184 11.89 0.96 -18.41
C VAL A 184 12.09 1.01 -19.92
N GLU A 185 11.19 1.64 -20.65
CA GLU A 185 11.35 1.87 -22.08
C GLU A 185 12.53 2.83 -22.33
N SER A 186 12.56 3.94 -21.61
CA SER A 186 13.66 4.89 -21.54
C SER A 186 13.50 5.76 -20.28
N PRO A 187 14.57 6.46 -19.83
CA PRO A 187 14.44 7.46 -18.76
C PRO A 187 13.43 8.54 -19.09
N GLU A 188 13.44 9.02 -20.36
CA GLU A 188 12.53 10.05 -20.86
C GLU A 188 11.07 9.62 -20.76
N ALA A 189 10.74 8.35 -21.12
CA ALA A 189 9.39 7.81 -21.01
C ALA A 189 8.90 7.82 -19.57
N LEU A 190 9.79 7.57 -18.59
CA LEU A 190 9.44 7.61 -17.19
C LEU A 190 9.19 9.05 -16.69
N TYR A 191 9.95 10.04 -17.17
CA TYR A 191 9.67 11.46 -16.89
C TYR A 191 8.34 11.92 -17.50
N GLU A 192 8.06 11.51 -18.74
CA GLU A 192 6.79 11.77 -19.42
C GLU A 192 5.61 11.15 -18.70
N ASP A 193 5.80 9.98 -18.07
CA ASP A 193 4.77 9.35 -17.25
C ASP A 193 4.47 10.14 -15.97
N VAL A 194 5.47 10.77 -15.33
CA VAL A 194 5.19 11.71 -14.23
C VAL A 194 4.34 12.89 -14.70
N GLU A 195 4.66 13.46 -15.86
CA GLU A 195 3.84 14.52 -16.46
C GLU A 195 2.43 14.02 -16.83
N HIS A 196 2.31 12.76 -17.26
CA HIS A 196 1.02 12.12 -17.46
C HIS A 196 0.24 12.05 -16.12
N CYS A 197 0.87 11.63 -15.02
CA CYS A 197 0.24 11.61 -13.70
C CYS A 197 -0.24 13.01 -13.27
N CYS A 198 0.51 14.08 -13.60
CA CYS A 198 0.06 15.47 -13.37
C CYS A 198 -1.21 15.79 -14.16
N ARG A 199 -1.24 15.46 -15.47
CA ARG A 199 -2.40 15.70 -16.35
C ARG A 199 -3.63 14.92 -15.90
N GLN A 200 -3.46 13.70 -15.40
CA GLN A 200 -4.54 12.86 -14.86
C GLN A 200 -5.00 13.24 -13.45
N LYS A 201 -4.36 14.26 -12.86
CA LYS A 201 -4.65 14.69 -11.48
C LYS A 201 -4.50 13.57 -10.45
N TYR A 202 -3.43 12.78 -10.59
CA TYR A 202 -3.11 11.71 -9.65
C TYR A 202 -2.40 12.22 -8.37
N GLY A 203 -2.12 13.51 -8.25
CA GLY A 203 -1.61 14.10 -7.00
C GLY A 203 -2.46 13.69 -5.81
N ILE A 204 -1.81 13.30 -4.72
CA ILE A 204 -2.49 12.87 -3.49
C ILE A 204 -3.41 13.99 -2.97
N TRP A 205 -2.93 15.24 -2.96
CA TRP A 205 -3.70 16.40 -2.52
C TRP A 205 -4.94 16.70 -3.39
N GLN A 206 -4.99 16.15 -4.62
CA GLN A 206 -6.10 16.29 -5.57
C GLN A 206 -7.17 15.20 -5.39
N ALA A 207 -6.94 14.24 -4.50
CA ALA A 207 -7.82 13.08 -4.32
C ALA A 207 -9.04 13.36 -3.42
N PHE A 208 -9.13 14.52 -2.78
CA PHE A 208 -10.12 14.83 -1.75
C PHE A 208 -11.54 14.41 -2.13
N GLU A 209 -12.07 14.87 -3.27
CA GLU A 209 -13.46 14.60 -3.67
C GLU A 209 -13.75 13.10 -3.86
N ASP A 210 -12.73 12.31 -4.24
CA ASP A 210 -12.88 10.87 -4.51
C ASP A 210 -12.80 10.03 -3.24
N ILE A 211 -12.13 10.55 -2.17
CA ILE A 211 -11.82 9.75 -0.97
C ILE A 211 -12.30 10.35 0.35
N LYS A 212 -12.94 11.53 0.34
CA LYS A 212 -13.37 12.26 1.57
C LYS A 212 -14.29 11.44 2.48
N ASP A 213 -15.04 10.48 1.93
CA ASP A 213 -15.93 9.60 2.68
C ASP A 213 -15.40 8.16 2.78
N ARG A 214 -14.07 7.97 2.66
CA ARG A 214 -13.41 6.67 2.76
C ARG A 214 -12.66 6.53 4.08
N ASN A 215 -12.51 5.29 4.56
CA ASN A 215 -11.66 5.01 5.71
C ASN A 215 -10.19 5.21 5.30
N LEU A 216 -9.50 6.13 5.99
CA LEU A 216 -8.13 6.54 5.66
C LEU A 216 -7.26 6.62 6.90
N TYR A 217 -6.02 6.21 6.79
CA TYR A 217 -5.03 6.41 7.83
C TYR A 217 -3.73 6.90 7.24
N PHE A 218 -3.30 8.09 7.66
CA PHE A 218 -2.02 8.67 7.31
C PHE A 218 -1.06 8.55 8.50
N ILE A 219 0.14 8.04 8.26
CA ILE A 219 1.22 7.99 9.23
C ILE A 219 2.38 8.78 8.65
N GLY A 220 2.70 9.92 9.25
CA GLY A 220 3.87 10.73 8.91
C GLY A 220 5.09 10.34 9.74
N ALA A 221 6.27 10.74 9.29
CA ALA A 221 7.51 10.65 10.03
C ALA A 221 8.09 12.06 10.25
N SER A 222 8.42 12.42 11.51
CA SER A 222 8.82 13.80 11.83
C SER A 222 10.22 14.17 11.34
N GLU A 223 11.07 13.17 11.06
CA GLU A 223 12.44 13.31 10.59
C GLU A 223 12.58 12.93 9.10
N ASP A 224 11.45 12.88 8.38
CA ASP A 224 11.39 12.52 6.97
C ASP A 224 11.74 13.70 6.07
N ASP A 225 12.91 13.66 5.46
CA ASP A 225 13.40 14.64 4.49
C ASP A 225 13.11 14.22 3.02
N VAL A 226 12.66 12.99 2.81
CA VAL A 226 12.28 12.45 1.48
C VAL A 226 10.84 12.79 1.14
N ALA A 227 9.91 12.53 2.08
CA ALA A 227 8.48 12.79 1.93
C ALA A 227 7.94 13.55 3.15
N PRO A 228 8.36 14.80 3.38
CA PRO A 228 7.95 15.57 4.55
C PRO A 228 6.43 15.67 4.64
N ALA A 229 5.86 15.32 5.79
CA ALA A 229 4.41 15.28 6.02
C ALA A 229 3.73 16.61 5.67
N LYS A 230 4.39 17.72 5.96
CA LYS A 230 3.92 19.09 5.66
C LYS A 230 3.58 19.31 4.18
N THR A 231 4.31 18.66 3.28
CA THR A 231 4.10 18.79 1.82
C THR A 231 3.34 17.63 1.23
N MET A 232 3.47 16.43 1.78
CA MET A 232 2.95 15.19 1.19
C MET A 232 1.63 14.72 1.81
N ILE A 233 1.34 15.10 3.06
CA ILE A 233 0.13 14.68 3.76
C ILE A 233 -0.78 15.86 4.07
N GLU A 234 -0.25 16.90 4.70
CA GLU A 234 -1.05 18.00 5.26
C GLU A 234 -1.94 18.72 4.23
N PRO A 235 -1.56 18.91 2.95
CA PRO A 235 -2.44 19.56 1.98
C PRO A 235 -3.76 18.83 1.73
N LEU A 236 -3.75 17.49 1.80
CA LEU A 236 -4.97 16.67 1.75
C LEU A 236 -5.63 16.59 3.12
N TRP A 237 -4.83 16.34 4.18
CA TRP A 237 -5.36 16.16 5.53
C TRP A 237 -6.15 17.37 6.02
N THR A 238 -5.69 18.59 5.77
CA THR A 238 -6.39 19.83 6.12
C THR A 238 -7.79 19.91 5.50
N GLN A 239 -8.00 19.31 4.34
CA GLN A 239 -9.33 19.21 3.73
C GLN A 239 -10.18 18.14 4.39
N LEU A 240 -9.59 16.96 4.68
CA LEU A 240 -10.26 15.81 5.28
C LEU A 240 -10.70 16.10 6.72
N GLU A 241 -9.88 16.71 7.56
CA GLU A 241 -10.19 17.01 8.96
C GLU A 241 -11.33 18.03 9.12
N ASN A 242 -11.58 18.85 8.09
CA ASN A 242 -12.69 19.82 8.06
C ASN A 242 -13.94 19.27 7.37
N HIS A 243 -13.92 18.02 6.92
CA HIS A 243 -15.05 17.35 6.28
C HIS A 243 -15.79 16.42 7.26
N GLU A 244 -17.10 16.62 7.41
CA GLU A 244 -17.93 15.71 8.21
C GLU A 244 -18.17 14.40 7.47
N THR A 245 -17.75 13.29 8.05
CA THR A 245 -17.95 11.96 7.50
C THR A 245 -18.12 10.91 8.60
N ALA A 246 -18.84 9.83 8.28
CA ALA A 246 -18.90 8.65 9.15
C ALA A 246 -17.68 7.73 9.00
N ALA A 247 -16.82 7.97 8.01
CA ALA A 247 -15.61 7.15 7.78
C ALA A 247 -14.59 7.36 8.89
N ILE A 248 -13.81 6.31 9.17
CA ILE A 248 -12.72 6.37 10.15
C ILE A 248 -11.48 6.95 9.48
N GLN A 249 -11.18 8.20 9.80
CA GLN A 249 -10.02 8.93 9.27
C GLN A 249 -9.09 9.33 10.40
N ASN A 250 -7.80 8.99 10.27
CA ASN A 250 -6.77 9.26 11.26
C ASN A 250 -5.51 9.81 10.60
N TYR A 251 -4.80 10.67 11.34
CA TYR A 251 -3.45 11.09 11.01
C TYR A 251 -2.60 11.11 12.28
N ASP A 252 -1.48 10.40 12.25
CA ASP A 252 -0.50 10.35 13.32
C ASP A 252 0.91 10.61 12.76
N THR A 253 1.82 11.08 13.61
CA THR A 253 3.23 11.28 13.27
C THR A 253 4.11 10.49 14.24
N LEU A 254 5.11 9.78 13.71
CA LEU A 254 6.10 9.06 14.50
C LEU A 254 7.47 9.79 14.47
N PRO A 255 8.24 9.77 15.56
CA PRO A 255 9.58 10.33 15.63
C PRO A 255 10.59 9.39 14.95
N THR A 256 10.61 9.42 13.62
CA THR A 256 11.43 8.54 12.79
C THR A 256 11.68 9.17 11.42
N GLU A 257 12.59 8.58 10.67
CA GLU A 257 12.93 8.88 9.28
C GLU A 257 11.99 8.16 8.28
N HIS A 258 12.23 8.38 6.97
CA HIS A 258 11.37 7.89 5.87
C HIS A 258 11.13 6.38 5.86
N ALA A 259 12.15 5.57 6.22
CA ALA A 259 12.07 4.11 6.16
C ALA A 259 11.40 3.48 7.39
N TYR A 260 11.14 4.24 8.46
CA TYR A 260 10.55 3.77 9.72
C TYR A 260 11.39 2.70 10.44
N ASP A 261 12.69 2.66 10.25
CA ASP A 261 13.54 1.53 10.67
C ASP A 261 13.48 1.24 12.17
N ASN A 262 13.38 2.25 13.01
CA ASN A 262 13.34 2.08 14.46
C ASN A 262 11.94 1.83 15.03
N VAL A 263 10.88 1.95 14.21
CA VAL A 263 9.47 1.92 14.69
C VAL A 263 8.57 0.95 13.93
N ARG A 264 9.14 -0.02 13.19
CA ARG A 264 8.41 -0.98 12.35
C ARG A 264 7.32 -1.76 13.09
N LEU A 265 7.60 -2.20 14.33
CA LEU A 265 6.60 -2.90 15.15
C LEU A 265 5.47 -1.96 15.58
N THR A 266 5.82 -0.73 15.98
CA THR A 266 4.84 0.30 16.35
C THR A 266 3.95 0.64 15.16
N THR A 267 4.53 0.89 14.00
CA THR A 267 3.81 1.19 12.76
C THR A 267 2.86 0.05 12.39
N SER A 268 3.34 -1.21 12.43
CA SER A 268 2.50 -2.38 12.17
C SER A 268 1.31 -2.47 13.14
N ARG A 269 1.54 -2.17 14.42
CA ARG A 269 0.50 -2.16 15.46
C ARG A 269 -0.55 -1.08 15.20
N MET A 270 -0.12 0.14 14.85
CA MET A 270 -1.01 1.26 14.54
C MET A 270 -1.92 0.93 13.34
N ILE A 271 -1.34 0.37 12.27
CA ILE A 271 -2.10 -0.05 11.09
C ILE A 271 -3.11 -1.15 11.47
N ALA A 272 -2.68 -2.18 12.19
CA ALA A 272 -3.56 -3.28 12.57
C ALA A 272 -4.70 -2.81 13.49
N GLN A 273 -4.44 -1.92 14.46
CA GLN A 273 -5.45 -1.33 15.34
C GLN A 273 -6.46 -0.49 14.56
N TRP A 274 -6.00 0.28 13.58
CA TRP A 274 -6.91 1.05 12.72
C TRP A 274 -7.77 0.14 11.86
N ILE A 275 -7.20 -0.91 11.24
CA ILE A 275 -7.96 -1.90 10.48
C ILE A 275 -9.01 -2.57 11.37
N ASP A 276 -8.66 -2.95 12.60
CA ASP A 276 -9.59 -3.58 13.55
C ASP A 276 -10.78 -2.67 13.86
N LYS A 277 -10.53 -1.37 14.11
CA LYS A 277 -11.60 -0.36 14.28
C LYS A 277 -12.52 -0.26 13.05
N VAL A 278 -11.94 -0.27 11.83
CA VAL A 278 -12.72 -0.22 10.60
C VAL A 278 -13.56 -1.49 10.41
N LEU A 279 -13.06 -2.66 10.83
CA LEU A 279 -13.80 -3.93 10.78
C LEU A 279 -14.99 -3.95 11.76
N GLU A 280 -14.86 -3.30 12.90
CA GLU A 280 -15.94 -3.16 13.90
C GLU A 280 -17.00 -2.13 13.47
N HIS A 281 -16.62 -1.15 12.68
CA HIS A 281 -17.50 -0.08 12.19
C HIS A 281 -18.35 -0.59 11.01
N LYS A 282 -19.69 -0.66 11.22
CA LYS A 282 -20.67 -1.15 10.23
C LYS A 282 -21.23 -0.04 9.35
#